data_6f5f6816e298ea582790b09089b153d9
#
_entry.id   6f5f6816e298ea582790b09089b153d9
#
_cell.length_a   1.000
_cell.length_b   1.000
_cell.length_c   1.000
_cell.angle_alpha   90.00
_cell.angle_beta   90.00
_cell.angle_gamma   90.00
#
_symmetry.space_group_name_H-M   'P 1'
#
loop_
_entity.id
_entity.type
_entity.pdbx_description
1 polymer ?
#
loop_
_entity_poly.entity_id
_entity_poly.type
_entity_poly.pdbx_seq_one_letter_code
_entity_poly.pdbx_strand_id
1 'polypeptide(L)'
;FGEEEVQLLTSKIPVKEKKLIYQNIAEGKTKIIIGTHAVFQEGVTYKDLSLVIYDEQHRFGVSQRLKLKEKAEDYPHQLLLSATPIPRTMAMGVLSGLDISTIKSLPPNRTPIVTTTLPNNRRDALINRIKSAINKNSQVYWVCPLIDESESELIGIEDLEKILKKEFDSQDYEIIHGKMKDMDKQKILSDFKEKKTKILLATTVIEVGIDVPDANIMVIENSERFGLAQLHQLRGRVGRGEKESFCILMHNDSLTAV
;
A
#
# COMPACT_ATOMS: atom_id res chain seq x y z
N PHE A 1 -12.81 18.29 -16.90
CA PHE A 1 -13.75 18.29 -15.78
C PHE A 1 -13.46 19.49 -14.87
N GLY A 2 -14.50 20.21 -14.42
CA GLY A 2 -14.41 21.28 -13.43
C GLY A 2 -14.30 20.73 -12.00
N GLU A 3 -13.96 21.60 -11.02
CA GLU A 3 -13.80 21.20 -9.61
C GLU A 3 -15.10 20.63 -9.00
N GLU A 4 -16.27 21.08 -9.46
CA GLU A 4 -17.56 20.53 -8.99
C GLU A 4 -17.89 19.17 -9.60
N GLU A 5 -17.33 18.87 -10.79
CA GLU A 5 -17.58 17.62 -11.49
C GLU A 5 -16.75 16.44 -10.93
N VAL A 6 -15.59 16.72 -10.30
CA VAL A 6 -14.73 15.71 -9.67
C VAL A 6 -14.60 16.04 -8.18
N GLN A 7 -15.10 15.19 -7.32
CA GLN A 7 -15.09 15.45 -5.88
C GLN A 7 -14.50 14.29 -5.09
N LEU A 8 -13.77 14.64 -4.03
CA LEU A 8 -13.23 13.70 -3.05
C LEU A 8 -14.21 13.57 -1.89
N LEU A 9 -14.54 12.34 -1.48
CA LEU A 9 -15.40 12.06 -0.35
C LEU A 9 -14.73 11.10 0.63
N THR A 10 -14.27 11.63 1.76
CA THR A 10 -13.62 10.87 2.84
C THR A 10 -14.24 11.18 4.20
N SER A 11 -13.92 10.38 5.20
CA SER A 11 -14.37 10.61 6.58
C SER A 11 -13.81 11.90 7.19
N LYS A 12 -12.67 12.39 6.70
CA LYS A 12 -11.93 13.56 7.23
C LYS A 12 -12.48 14.91 6.77
N ILE A 13 -13.37 14.93 5.78
CA ILE A 13 -13.96 16.17 5.25
C ILE A 13 -14.90 16.79 6.29
N PRO A 14 -14.82 18.13 6.51
CA PRO A 14 -15.71 18.83 7.42
C PRO A 14 -17.19 18.64 7.09
N VAL A 15 -18.04 18.61 8.11
CA VAL A 15 -19.49 18.32 7.94
C VAL A 15 -20.18 19.30 6.99
N LYS A 16 -19.80 20.58 7.00
CA LYS A 16 -20.38 21.59 6.10
C LYS A 16 -20.06 21.30 4.63
N GLU A 17 -18.81 21.00 4.35
CA GLU A 17 -18.34 20.66 3.01
C GLU A 17 -18.93 19.34 2.52
N LYS A 18 -19.03 18.35 3.41
CA LYS A 18 -19.64 17.06 3.12
C LYS A 18 -21.12 17.20 2.69
N LYS A 19 -21.88 18.11 3.32
CA LYS A 19 -23.27 18.37 2.92
C LYS A 19 -23.36 18.94 1.52
N LEU A 20 -22.46 19.86 1.15
CA LEU A 20 -22.43 20.44 -0.20
C LEU A 20 -22.08 19.36 -1.24
N ILE A 21 -21.10 18.50 -0.94
CA ILE A 21 -20.75 17.37 -1.81
C ILE A 21 -21.95 16.44 -2.01
N TYR A 22 -22.68 16.09 -0.94
CA TYR A 22 -23.87 15.25 -1.04
C TYR A 22 -24.95 15.87 -1.92
N GLN A 23 -25.15 17.19 -1.78
CA GLN A 23 -26.10 17.92 -2.62
C GLN A 23 -25.68 17.88 -4.09
N ASN A 24 -24.42 18.16 -4.40
CA ASN A 24 -23.90 18.13 -5.76
C ASN A 24 -24.02 16.75 -6.42
N ILE A 25 -23.83 15.67 -5.62
CA ILE A 25 -24.00 14.29 -6.08
C ILE A 25 -25.50 14.05 -6.42
N ALA A 26 -26.40 14.41 -5.51
CA ALA A 26 -27.84 14.21 -5.68
C ALA A 26 -28.42 15.02 -6.84
N GLU A 27 -27.88 16.22 -7.10
CA GLU A 27 -28.27 17.06 -8.25
C GLU A 27 -27.62 16.61 -9.56
N GLY A 28 -26.63 15.70 -9.52
CA GLY A 28 -25.90 15.21 -10.69
C GLY A 28 -24.90 16.22 -11.26
N LYS A 29 -24.49 17.22 -10.49
CA LYS A 29 -23.40 18.15 -10.83
C LYS A 29 -22.05 17.42 -10.78
N THR A 30 -21.86 16.56 -9.78
CA THR A 30 -20.67 15.73 -9.66
C THR A 30 -20.77 14.53 -10.60
N LYS A 31 -19.75 14.36 -11.45
CA LYS A 31 -19.65 13.27 -12.43
C LYS A 31 -18.73 12.15 -11.97
N ILE A 32 -17.67 12.50 -11.23
CA ILE A 32 -16.69 11.55 -10.73
C ILE A 32 -16.54 11.77 -9.23
N ILE A 33 -16.72 10.71 -8.46
CA ILE A 33 -16.53 10.73 -7.01
C ILE A 33 -15.40 9.78 -6.67
N ILE A 34 -14.39 10.30 -6.02
CA ILE A 34 -13.28 9.51 -5.50
C ILE A 34 -13.43 9.47 -3.98
N GLY A 35 -13.39 8.29 -3.40
CA GLY A 35 -13.60 8.21 -1.95
C GLY A 35 -13.20 6.89 -1.33
N THR A 36 -13.31 6.88 -0.02
CA THR A 36 -13.13 5.68 0.81
C THR A 36 -14.52 5.14 1.21
N HIS A 37 -14.63 4.47 2.35
CA HIS A 37 -15.91 3.99 2.88
C HIS A 37 -17.00 5.08 3.02
N ALA A 38 -16.64 6.35 2.94
CA ALA A 38 -17.60 7.46 3.01
C ALA A 38 -18.63 7.45 1.87
N VAL A 39 -18.28 6.93 0.69
CA VAL A 39 -19.18 6.82 -0.46
C VAL A 39 -20.33 5.82 -0.27
N PHE A 40 -20.19 4.88 0.67
CA PHE A 40 -21.22 3.89 1.00
C PHE A 40 -22.22 4.37 2.07
N GLN A 41 -21.97 5.53 2.71
CA GLN A 41 -22.81 6.02 3.80
C GLN A 41 -24.24 6.30 3.33
N GLU A 42 -25.23 6.05 4.20
CA GLU A 42 -26.67 6.16 3.86
C GLU A 42 -27.06 7.55 3.36
N GLY A 43 -26.39 8.60 3.87
CA GLY A 43 -26.67 9.99 3.45
C GLY A 43 -26.23 10.35 2.04
N VAL A 44 -25.52 9.47 1.31
CA VAL A 44 -25.13 9.73 -0.08
C VAL A 44 -26.20 9.17 -1.01
N THR A 45 -26.83 10.05 -1.76
CA THR A 45 -27.81 9.70 -2.81
C THR A 45 -27.21 10.02 -4.17
N TYR A 46 -27.18 9.05 -5.04
CA TYR A 46 -26.68 9.23 -6.43
C TYR A 46 -27.86 9.50 -7.35
N LYS A 47 -27.73 10.52 -8.20
CA LYS A 47 -28.74 10.81 -9.23
C LYS A 47 -28.75 9.75 -10.33
N ASP A 48 -27.54 9.36 -10.77
CA ASP A 48 -27.34 8.35 -11.81
C ASP A 48 -25.95 7.72 -11.58
N LEU A 49 -25.93 6.51 -11.03
CA LEU A 49 -24.71 5.77 -10.75
C LEU A 49 -24.51 4.69 -11.81
N SER A 50 -23.76 5.02 -12.86
CA SER A 50 -23.59 4.15 -14.02
C SER A 50 -22.38 3.23 -13.92
N LEU A 51 -21.30 3.65 -13.18
CA LEU A 51 -20.06 2.88 -13.04
C LEU A 51 -19.51 2.98 -11.63
N VAL A 52 -19.11 1.84 -11.08
CA VAL A 52 -18.38 1.75 -9.80
C VAL A 52 -17.06 1.05 -10.01
N ILE A 53 -15.98 1.68 -9.57
CA ILE A 53 -14.63 1.11 -9.64
C ILE A 53 -14.14 0.84 -8.22
N TYR A 54 -13.80 -0.41 -7.93
CA TYR A 54 -13.21 -0.83 -6.66
C TYR A 54 -11.72 -1.13 -6.88
N ASP A 55 -10.88 -0.29 -6.31
CA ASP A 55 -9.44 -0.57 -6.24
C ASP A 55 -9.14 -1.41 -4.99
N GLU A 56 -8.27 -2.42 -5.14
CA GLU A 56 -7.96 -3.38 -4.08
C GLU A 56 -9.24 -4.00 -3.47
N GLN A 57 -10.00 -4.68 -4.30
CA GLN A 57 -11.34 -5.22 -3.96
C GLN A 57 -11.40 -5.98 -2.63
N HIS A 58 -10.29 -6.60 -2.19
CA HIS A 58 -10.24 -7.35 -0.94
C HIS A 58 -10.42 -6.47 0.32
N ARG A 59 -10.27 -5.15 0.19
CA ARG A 59 -10.54 -4.17 1.27
C ARG A 59 -12.02 -3.87 1.47
N PHE A 60 -12.86 -4.31 0.54
CA PHE A 60 -14.31 -4.06 0.60
C PHE A 60 -15.08 -5.35 0.84
N GLY A 61 -15.84 -5.38 1.93
CA GLY A 61 -16.73 -6.50 2.25
C GLY A 61 -17.86 -6.66 1.22
N VAL A 62 -18.42 -7.86 1.13
CA VAL A 62 -19.55 -8.16 0.23
C VAL A 62 -20.73 -7.23 0.51
N SER A 63 -21.05 -6.99 1.78
CA SER A 63 -22.15 -6.10 2.21
C SER A 63 -21.97 -4.64 1.74
N GLN A 64 -20.74 -4.16 1.69
CA GLN A 64 -20.44 -2.79 1.22
C GLN A 64 -20.65 -2.65 -0.28
N ARG A 65 -20.28 -3.69 -1.05
CA ARG A 65 -20.51 -3.71 -2.50
C ARG A 65 -22.00 -3.78 -2.85
N LEU A 66 -22.78 -4.53 -2.07
CA LEU A 66 -24.23 -4.60 -2.23
C LEU A 66 -24.89 -3.24 -1.96
N LYS A 67 -24.46 -2.50 -0.93
CA LYS A 67 -25.00 -1.18 -0.60
C LYS A 67 -24.87 -0.16 -1.74
N LEU A 68 -23.79 -0.16 -2.53
CA LEU A 68 -23.70 0.73 -3.69
C LEU A 68 -24.64 0.30 -4.83
N LYS A 69 -24.81 -1.00 -4.99
CA LYS A 69 -25.76 -1.54 -5.96
C LYS A 69 -27.20 -1.14 -5.63
N GLU A 70 -27.56 -1.14 -4.35
CA GLU A 70 -28.91 -0.75 -3.86
C GLU A 70 -29.17 0.76 -3.97
N LYS A 71 -28.12 1.59 -4.10
CA LYS A 71 -28.23 3.05 -4.24
C LYS A 71 -28.45 3.52 -5.68
N ALA A 72 -28.33 2.65 -6.65
CA ALA A 72 -28.55 2.95 -8.04
C ALA A 72 -29.97 2.55 -8.45
N GLU A 73 -30.62 3.35 -9.30
CA GLU A 73 -31.93 3.00 -9.88
C GLU A 73 -31.80 1.80 -10.81
N ASP A 74 -30.72 1.77 -11.62
CA ASP A 74 -30.32 0.65 -12.46
C ASP A 74 -29.02 0.03 -11.94
N TYR A 75 -28.74 -1.23 -12.35
CA TYR A 75 -27.52 -1.92 -11.95
C TYR A 75 -26.28 -1.25 -12.57
N PRO A 76 -25.42 -0.58 -11.77
CA PRO A 76 -24.23 0.05 -12.31
C PRO A 76 -23.22 -1.01 -12.78
N HIS A 77 -22.49 -0.68 -13.83
CA HIS A 77 -21.32 -1.45 -14.20
C HIS A 77 -20.32 -1.48 -13.04
N GLN A 78 -19.67 -2.62 -12.84
CA GLN A 78 -18.69 -2.78 -11.76
C GLN A 78 -17.35 -3.20 -12.33
N LEU A 79 -16.32 -2.44 -12.04
CA LEU A 79 -14.93 -2.77 -12.34
C LEU A 79 -14.17 -3.07 -11.04
N LEU A 80 -13.71 -4.30 -10.90
CA LEU A 80 -12.96 -4.75 -9.73
C LEU A 80 -11.48 -4.84 -10.09
N LEU A 81 -10.65 -4.06 -9.43
CA LEU A 81 -9.21 -4.07 -9.63
C LEU A 81 -8.54 -4.82 -8.48
N SER A 82 -7.56 -5.65 -8.80
CA SER A 82 -6.75 -6.35 -7.82
C SER A 82 -5.33 -6.53 -8.34
N ALA A 83 -4.35 -6.23 -7.48
CA ALA A 83 -2.93 -6.50 -7.75
C ALA A 83 -2.57 -7.97 -7.46
N THR A 84 -3.39 -8.69 -6.69
CA THR A 84 -3.16 -10.10 -6.37
C THR A 84 -3.86 -10.99 -7.38
N PRO A 85 -3.18 -12.01 -7.95
CA PRO A 85 -3.83 -12.97 -8.83
C PRO A 85 -4.96 -13.69 -8.07
N ILE A 86 -6.17 -13.62 -8.59
CA ILE A 86 -7.28 -14.41 -8.05
C ILE A 86 -7.11 -15.83 -8.61
N PRO A 87 -6.95 -16.85 -7.74
CA PRO A 87 -6.88 -18.23 -8.21
C PRO A 87 -8.10 -18.58 -9.07
N ARG A 88 -7.87 -19.25 -10.20
CA ARG A 88 -8.91 -19.57 -11.17
C ARG A 88 -10.09 -20.34 -10.54
N THR A 89 -9.80 -21.19 -9.57
CA THR A 89 -10.80 -21.93 -8.79
C THR A 89 -11.68 -21.01 -7.92
N MET A 90 -11.13 -19.95 -7.36
CA MET A 90 -11.87 -18.94 -6.60
C MET A 90 -12.71 -18.05 -7.53
N ALA A 91 -12.17 -17.74 -8.71
CA ALA A 91 -12.89 -17.00 -9.74
C ALA A 91 -14.13 -17.75 -10.25
N MET A 92 -14.04 -19.07 -10.40
CA MET A 92 -15.15 -19.89 -10.89
C MET A 92 -16.25 -20.14 -9.85
N GLY A 93 -15.94 -20.09 -8.56
CA GLY A 93 -16.92 -20.36 -7.50
C GLY A 93 -17.58 -19.09 -6.92
N VAL A 94 -16.80 -18.06 -6.65
CA VAL A 94 -17.28 -16.85 -5.95
C VAL A 94 -17.59 -15.70 -6.91
N LEU A 95 -17.01 -15.72 -8.10
CA LEU A 95 -17.10 -14.68 -9.12
C LEU A 95 -17.79 -15.20 -10.41
N SER A 96 -18.62 -16.23 -10.29
CA SER A 96 -19.40 -16.73 -11.43
C SER A 96 -20.24 -15.59 -12.01
N GLY A 97 -20.01 -15.26 -13.30
CA GLY A 97 -20.67 -14.13 -13.98
C GLY A 97 -19.83 -12.86 -14.11
N LEU A 98 -18.55 -12.87 -13.72
CA LEU A 98 -17.62 -11.76 -14.00
C LEU A 98 -16.70 -12.10 -15.18
N ASP A 99 -16.56 -11.15 -16.10
CA ASP A 99 -15.52 -11.17 -17.11
C ASP A 99 -14.17 -10.81 -16.48
N ILE A 100 -13.14 -11.61 -16.76
CA ILE A 100 -11.81 -11.41 -16.19
C ILE A 100 -10.82 -11.02 -17.28
N SER A 101 -10.24 -9.85 -17.13
CA SER A 101 -9.12 -9.38 -17.95
C SER A 101 -7.83 -9.37 -17.13
N THR A 102 -6.78 -9.96 -17.67
CA THR A 102 -5.47 -10.05 -17.00
C THR A 102 -4.41 -9.27 -17.79
N ILE A 103 -3.82 -8.26 -17.16
CA ILE A 103 -2.68 -7.53 -17.70
C ILE A 103 -1.41 -8.30 -17.31
N LYS A 104 -0.75 -8.92 -18.28
CA LYS A 104 0.43 -9.79 -18.07
C LYS A 104 1.76 -9.07 -18.28
N SER A 105 1.76 -7.98 -19.03
CA SER A 105 2.97 -7.20 -19.33
C SER A 105 3.26 -6.16 -18.25
N LEU A 106 4.52 -5.96 -17.95
CA LEU A 106 4.94 -4.82 -17.14
C LEU A 106 4.76 -3.52 -17.95
N PRO A 107 4.52 -2.39 -17.28
CA PRO A 107 4.58 -1.09 -17.92
C PRO A 107 5.94 -0.86 -18.59
N PRO A 108 6.01 -0.01 -19.63
CA PRO A 108 7.30 0.38 -20.24
C PRO A 108 8.27 0.88 -19.17
N ASN A 109 9.56 0.58 -19.33
CA ASN A 109 10.65 1.00 -18.44
C ASN A 109 10.62 0.39 -17.01
N ARG A 110 9.82 -0.65 -16.76
CA ARG A 110 9.89 -1.41 -15.52
C ARG A 110 10.79 -2.63 -15.67
N THR A 111 11.78 -2.75 -14.77
CA THR A 111 12.60 -3.95 -14.65
C THR A 111 11.97 -4.92 -13.63
N PRO A 112 12.12 -6.24 -13.83
CA PRO A 112 11.71 -7.23 -12.85
C PRO A 112 12.42 -7.00 -11.51
N ILE A 113 11.68 -7.17 -10.40
CA ILE A 113 12.25 -7.04 -9.05
C ILE A 113 12.93 -8.35 -8.67
N VAL A 114 14.23 -8.29 -8.39
CA VAL A 114 15.00 -9.43 -7.90
C VAL A 114 14.61 -9.69 -6.44
N THR A 115 13.99 -10.83 -6.18
CA THR A 115 13.56 -11.21 -4.84
C THR A 115 14.47 -12.30 -4.28
N THR A 116 15.01 -12.09 -3.08
CA THR A 116 15.90 -13.03 -2.39
C THR A 116 15.48 -13.20 -0.94
N THR A 117 15.70 -14.39 -0.39
CA THR A 117 15.58 -14.64 1.05
C THR A 117 16.95 -14.53 1.70
N LEU A 118 16.99 -14.03 2.93
CA LEU A 118 18.23 -13.88 3.69
C LEU A 118 18.00 -14.22 5.16
N PRO A 119 18.74 -15.17 5.74
CA PRO A 119 18.61 -15.48 7.15
C PRO A 119 19.18 -14.37 8.03
N ASN A 120 18.63 -14.22 9.23
CA ASN A 120 18.97 -13.15 10.18
C ASN A 120 20.46 -13.12 10.55
N ASN A 121 21.17 -14.25 10.53
CA ASN A 121 22.59 -14.32 10.79
C ASN A 121 23.47 -13.64 9.71
N ARG A 122 22.88 -13.27 8.57
CA ARG A 122 23.55 -12.51 7.49
C ARG A 122 23.23 -11.01 7.49
N ARG A 123 22.64 -10.50 8.56
CA ARG A 123 22.24 -9.08 8.69
C ARG A 123 23.38 -8.10 8.44
N ASP A 124 24.56 -8.35 8.97
CA ASP A 124 25.72 -7.48 8.79
C ASP A 124 26.12 -7.35 7.30
N ALA A 125 26.02 -8.44 6.55
CA ALA A 125 26.26 -8.41 5.12
C ALA A 125 25.20 -7.58 4.37
N LEU A 126 23.94 -7.64 4.80
CA LEU A 126 22.86 -6.80 4.26
C LEU A 126 23.13 -5.32 4.55
N ILE A 127 23.44 -4.96 5.81
CA ILE A 127 23.75 -3.58 6.22
C ILE A 127 24.87 -2.99 5.35
N ASN A 128 25.94 -3.74 5.16
CA ASN A 128 27.07 -3.28 4.32
C ASN A 128 26.66 -3.05 2.86
N ARG A 129 25.78 -3.89 2.31
CA ARG A 129 25.22 -3.69 0.96
C ARG A 129 24.31 -2.46 0.90
N ILE A 130 23.47 -2.25 1.92
CA ILE A 130 22.62 -1.06 2.01
C ILE A 130 23.47 0.21 2.09
N LYS A 131 24.52 0.26 2.91
CA LYS A 131 25.47 1.38 2.97
C LYS A 131 26.06 1.70 1.60
N SER A 132 26.47 0.68 0.87
CA SER A 132 27.01 0.85 -0.49
C SER A 132 25.95 1.34 -1.48
N ALA A 133 24.70 0.92 -1.32
CA ALA A 133 23.61 1.31 -2.20
C ALA A 133 23.14 2.76 -1.95
N ILE A 134 23.01 3.19 -0.69
CA ILE A 134 22.63 4.57 -0.37
C ILE A 134 23.69 5.58 -0.81
N ASN A 135 24.97 5.20 -0.78
CA ASN A 135 26.07 6.02 -1.33
C ASN A 135 25.97 6.18 -2.87
N LYS A 136 25.22 5.29 -3.54
CA LYS A 136 24.88 5.36 -4.97
C LYS A 136 23.50 5.97 -5.24
N ASN A 137 22.96 6.74 -4.28
CA ASN A 137 21.66 7.37 -4.35
C ASN A 137 20.48 6.37 -4.51
N SER A 138 20.57 5.19 -3.90
CA SER A 138 19.43 4.31 -3.73
C SER A 138 18.66 4.68 -2.47
N GLN A 139 17.33 4.47 -2.49
CA GLN A 139 16.48 4.60 -1.31
C GLN A 139 15.93 3.24 -0.92
N VAL A 140 15.75 3.05 0.38
CA VAL A 140 15.43 1.77 1.00
C VAL A 140 14.14 1.89 1.78
N TYR A 141 13.17 1.03 1.49
CA TYR A 141 12.09 0.70 2.40
C TYR A 141 12.54 -0.45 3.30
N TRP A 142 12.46 -0.26 4.59
CA TRP A 142 12.73 -1.31 5.58
C TRP A 142 11.47 -1.53 6.40
N VAL A 143 10.83 -2.67 6.21
CA VAL A 143 9.52 -2.98 6.78
C VAL A 143 9.66 -4.06 7.84
N CYS A 144 9.04 -3.84 8.99
CA CYS A 144 8.89 -4.84 10.03
C CYS A 144 7.40 -5.12 10.32
N PRO A 145 7.04 -6.34 10.74
CA PRO A 145 5.69 -6.62 11.19
C PRO A 145 5.36 -5.83 12.46
N LEU A 146 4.07 -5.62 12.73
CA LEU A 146 3.61 -5.24 14.06
C LEU A 146 3.78 -6.46 14.96
N ILE A 147 4.52 -6.29 16.04
CA ILE A 147 4.81 -7.34 17.02
C ILE A 147 4.11 -6.96 18.31
N ASP A 148 3.40 -7.90 18.93
CA ASP A 148 2.91 -7.76 20.29
C ASP A 148 4.06 -7.95 21.27
N GLU A 149 4.03 -7.24 22.41
CA GLU A 149 5.09 -7.25 23.45
C GLU A 149 5.42 -8.65 24.00
N SER A 150 4.56 -9.65 23.75
CA SER A 150 4.74 -11.04 24.16
C SER A 150 5.67 -11.86 23.25
N GLU A 151 6.08 -11.35 22.07
CA GLU A 151 6.86 -12.09 21.07
C GLU A 151 8.35 -11.68 21.11
N SER A 152 9.09 -12.13 22.12
CA SER A 152 10.48 -11.74 22.40
C SER A 152 11.52 -12.21 21.37
N GLU A 153 11.18 -13.15 20.49
CA GLU A 153 12.12 -13.70 19.48
C GLU A 153 12.15 -12.92 18.16
N LEU A 154 11.27 -11.96 18.00
CA LEU A 154 11.11 -11.22 16.75
C LEU A 154 11.76 -9.84 16.85
N ILE A 155 12.36 -9.41 15.74
CA ILE A 155 12.92 -8.08 15.64
C ILE A 155 11.79 -7.07 15.38
N GLY A 156 11.53 -6.24 16.39
CA GLY A 156 10.57 -5.15 16.32
C GLY A 156 11.17 -3.85 15.79
N ILE A 157 10.32 -2.82 15.68
CA ILE A 157 10.75 -1.51 15.18
C ILE A 157 11.81 -0.87 16.10
N GLU A 158 11.72 -1.09 17.41
CA GLU A 158 12.65 -0.52 18.38
C GLU A 158 14.05 -1.14 18.27
N ASP A 159 14.14 -2.44 17.99
CA ASP A 159 15.43 -3.10 17.81
C ASP A 159 16.09 -2.73 16.50
N LEU A 160 15.28 -2.58 15.43
CA LEU A 160 15.77 -2.05 14.17
C LEU A 160 16.23 -0.60 14.30
N GLU A 161 15.52 0.21 15.07
CA GLU A 161 15.95 1.58 15.36
C GLU A 161 17.32 1.62 16.05
N LYS A 162 17.56 0.74 17.04
CA LYS A 162 18.89 0.60 17.69
C LYS A 162 19.97 0.24 16.68
N ILE A 163 19.66 -0.69 15.76
CA ILE A 163 20.58 -1.07 14.69
C ILE A 163 20.86 0.09 13.76
N LEU A 164 19.82 0.80 13.32
CA LEU A 164 19.97 1.96 12.44
C LEU A 164 20.79 3.08 13.11
N LYS A 165 20.52 3.38 14.36
CA LYS A 165 21.30 4.37 15.15
C LYS A 165 22.78 4.04 15.26
N LYS A 166 23.12 2.75 15.30
CA LYS A 166 24.53 2.29 15.36
C LYS A 166 25.23 2.33 14.01
N GLU A 167 24.49 2.02 12.95
CA GLU A 167 25.08 1.71 11.63
C GLU A 167 24.94 2.84 10.62
N PHE A 168 24.02 3.80 10.81
CA PHE A 168 23.73 4.89 9.87
C PHE A 168 23.67 6.24 10.59
N ASP A 169 23.92 7.31 9.86
CA ASP A 169 23.77 8.66 10.38
C ASP A 169 22.29 8.99 10.59
N SER A 170 21.99 9.79 11.63
CA SER A 170 20.61 10.13 12.00
C SER A 170 19.82 10.85 10.90
N GLN A 171 20.50 11.48 9.95
CA GLN A 171 19.90 12.15 8.79
C GLN A 171 19.56 11.19 7.64
N ASP A 172 20.11 9.97 7.64
CA ASP A 172 19.92 9.02 6.55
C ASP A 172 18.64 8.20 6.69
N TYR A 173 18.01 8.17 7.86
CA TYR A 173 16.81 7.37 8.08
C TYR A 173 15.70 8.13 8.82
N GLU A 174 14.48 7.72 8.55
CA GLU A 174 13.27 8.13 9.24
C GLU A 174 12.42 6.92 9.60
N ILE A 175 11.62 7.05 10.64
CA ILE A 175 10.77 5.98 11.15
C ILE A 175 9.31 6.40 11.02
N ILE A 176 8.48 5.50 10.46
CA ILE A 176 7.04 5.73 10.33
C ILE A 176 6.25 4.54 10.89
N HIS A 177 5.25 4.81 11.74
CA HIS A 177 4.39 3.78 12.31
C HIS A 177 2.94 4.26 12.49
N GLY A 178 2.02 3.32 12.72
CA GLY A 178 0.58 3.57 12.75
C GLY A 178 0.13 4.62 13.77
N LYS A 179 0.78 4.68 14.93
CA LYS A 179 0.41 5.57 16.06
C LYS A 179 0.80 7.05 15.84
N MET A 180 1.59 7.37 14.80
CA MET A 180 1.99 8.76 14.51
C MET A 180 0.83 9.58 13.97
N LYS A 181 0.86 10.90 14.22
CA LYS A 181 -0.10 11.85 13.65
C LYS A 181 0.06 11.94 12.13
N ASP A 182 -1.05 12.15 11.42
CA ASP A 182 -1.04 12.19 9.96
C ASP A 182 -0.10 13.26 9.38
N MET A 183 0.00 14.42 10.04
CA MET A 183 0.90 15.50 9.61
C MET A 183 2.38 15.08 9.67
N ASP A 184 2.77 14.38 10.74
CA ASP A 184 4.15 13.90 10.90
C ASP A 184 4.46 12.83 9.84
N LYS A 185 3.52 11.92 9.61
CA LYS A 185 3.63 10.92 8.54
C LYS A 185 3.82 11.58 7.17
N GLN A 186 3.00 12.58 6.84
CA GLN A 186 3.10 13.29 5.56
C GLN A 186 4.45 13.98 5.39
N LYS A 187 4.95 14.61 6.46
CA LYS A 187 6.28 15.25 6.44
C LYS A 187 7.38 14.24 6.15
N ILE A 188 7.44 13.13 6.91
CA ILE A 188 8.43 12.06 6.73
C ILE A 188 8.39 11.53 5.29
N LEU A 189 7.20 11.31 4.77
CA LEU A 189 7.02 10.79 3.41
C LEU A 189 7.43 11.80 2.33
N SER A 190 7.20 13.10 2.57
CA SER A 190 7.70 14.17 1.70
C SER A 190 9.22 14.21 1.73
N ASP A 191 9.83 14.20 2.91
CA ASP A 191 11.27 14.23 3.08
C ASP A 191 11.95 13.00 2.44
N PHE A 192 11.33 11.82 2.53
CA PHE A 192 11.81 10.63 1.83
C PHE A 192 11.66 10.76 0.31
N LYS A 193 10.54 11.26 -0.18
CA LYS A 193 10.31 11.49 -1.61
C LYS A 193 11.29 12.52 -2.19
N GLU A 194 11.63 13.54 -1.42
CA GLU A 194 12.59 14.58 -1.78
C GLU A 194 14.05 14.16 -1.60
N LYS A 195 14.30 12.89 -1.24
CA LYS A 195 15.63 12.29 -1.02
C LYS A 195 16.43 12.92 0.13
N LYS A 196 15.76 13.62 1.05
CA LYS A 196 16.40 14.13 2.27
C LYS A 196 16.80 12.98 3.19
N THR A 197 16.01 11.91 3.19
CA THR A 197 16.31 10.66 3.87
C THR A 197 16.44 9.52 2.87
N LYS A 198 17.24 8.52 3.19
CA LYS A 198 17.58 7.40 2.29
C LYS A 198 16.96 6.08 2.73
N ILE A 199 16.65 5.93 4.00
CA ILE A 199 16.04 4.73 4.58
C ILE A 199 14.74 5.12 5.25
N LEU A 200 13.65 4.48 4.88
CA LEU A 200 12.37 4.61 5.57
C LEU A 200 12.07 3.29 6.29
N LEU A 201 12.28 3.31 7.62
CA LEU A 201 11.86 2.20 8.48
C LEU A 201 10.37 2.33 8.80
N ALA A 202 9.61 1.28 8.54
CA ALA A 202 8.18 1.32 8.75
C ALA A 202 7.61 0.01 9.27
N THR A 203 6.52 0.12 10.00
CA THR A 203 5.61 -1.02 10.19
C THR A 203 4.74 -1.19 8.93
N THR A 204 3.84 -2.15 8.91
CA THR A 204 2.93 -2.48 7.78
C THR A 204 2.12 -1.30 7.20
N VAL A 205 2.25 -0.10 7.78
CA VAL A 205 1.54 1.13 7.36
C VAL A 205 1.93 1.62 5.95
N ILE A 206 3.04 1.13 5.36
CA ILE A 206 3.45 1.48 3.97
C ILE A 206 2.49 0.92 2.90
N GLU A 207 1.44 0.22 3.26
CA GLU A 207 0.39 -0.16 2.30
C GLU A 207 -0.28 1.04 1.62
N VAL A 208 -0.08 2.25 2.15
CA VAL A 208 -0.69 3.48 1.62
C VAL A 208 0.18 4.12 0.55
N GLY A 209 -0.19 3.89 -0.68
CA GLY A 209 -0.08 4.61 -1.94
C GLY A 209 1.01 5.65 -2.21
N ILE A 210 2.23 5.57 -1.60
CA ILE A 210 3.29 6.52 -1.90
C ILE A 210 4.14 5.97 -3.01
N ASP A 211 4.19 6.73 -4.07
CA ASP A 211 5.05 6.47 -5.22
C ASP A 211 6.39 7.18 -5.03
N VAL A 212 7.44 6.41 -4.80
CA VAL A 212 8.83 6.90 -4.74
C VAL A 212 9.65 6.12 -5.76
N PRO A 213 9.81 6.67 -6.98
CA PRO A 213 10.48 5.98 -8.08
C PRO A 213 11.93 5.58 -7.79
N ASP A 214 12.61 6.33 -6.94
CA ASP A 214 14.01 6.07 -6.57
C ASP A 214 14.17 5.04 -5.44
N ALA A 215 13.09 4.65 -4.77
CA ALA A 215 13.09 3.57 -3.80
C ALA A 215 13.17 2.23 -4.54
N ASN A 216 14.37 1.70 -4.62
CA ASN A 216 14.66 0.50 -5.39
C ASN A 216 15.05 -0.71 -4.52
N ILE A 217 15.11 -0.55 -3.21
CA ILE A 217 15.39 -1.64 -2.27
C ILE A 217 14.25 -1.75 -1.25
N MET A 218 13.71 -2.96 -1.13
CA MET A 218 12.74 -3.34 -0.11
C MET A 218 13.37 -4.39 0.79
N VAL A 219 13.44 -4.12 2.09
CA VAL A 219 13.81 -5.12 3.11
C VAL A 219 12.58 -5.42 3.95
N ILE A 220 12.24 -6.69 4.10
CA ILE A 220 11.10 -7.12 4.91
C ILE A 220 11.61 -8.03 6.01
N GLU A 221 11.50 -7.58 7.26
CA GLU A 221 11.89 -8.32 8.45
C GLU A 221 10.83 -9.35 8.82
N ASN A 222 11.28 -10.48 9.37
CA ASN A 222 10.42 -11.57 9.80
C ASN A 222 9.37 -11.89 8.72
N SER A 223 9.84 -12.09 7.50
CA SER A 223 8.99 -12.22 6.31
C SER A 223 8.02 -13.40 6.40
N GLU A 224 8.32 -14.40 7.20
CA GLU A 224 7.46 -15.54 7.52
C GLU A 224 6.15 -15.15 8.24
N ARG A 225 6.10 -13.94 8.80
CA ARG A 225 4.90 -13.39 9.48
C ARG A 225 3.93 -12.70 8.53
N PHE A 226 4.32 -12.52 7.29
CA PHE A 226 3.48 -11.88 6.29
C PHE A 226 2.80 -12.91 5.40
N GLY A 227 1.53 -12.68 5.11
CA GLY A 227 0.85 -13.42 4.06
C GLY A 227 1.46 -13.14 2.68
N LEU A 228 1.41 -14.12 1.76
CA LEU A 228 1.96 -13.99 0.41
C LEU A 228 1.42 -12.76 -0.34
N ALA A 229 0.14 -12.43 -0.17
CA ALA A 229 -0.47 -11.25 -0.76
C ALA A 229 0.17 -9.95 -0.24
N GLN A 230 0.44 -9.86 1.06
CA GLN A 230 1.11 -8.71 1.67
C GLN A 230 2.56 -8.59 1.18
N LEU A 231 3.31 -9.69 1.14
CA LEU A 231 4.66 -9.70 0.59
C LEU A 231 4.67 -9.23 -0.88
N HIS A 232 3.69 -9.66 -1.66
CA HIS A 232 3.55 -9.23 -3.05
C HIS A 232 3.26 -7.73 -3.16
N GLN A 233 2.38 -7.19 -2.32
CA GLN A 233 2.07 -5.76 -2.26
C GLN A 233 3.28 -4.92 -1.84
N LEU A 234 4.00 -5.34 -0.78
CA LEU A 234 5.21 -4.67 -0.32
C LEU A 234 6.29 -4.69 -1.40
N ARG A 235 6.54 -5.85 -2.02
CA ARG A 235 7.46 -5.96 -3.15
C ARG A 235 7.12 -4.99 -4.28
N GLY A 236 5.84 -4.82 -4.59
CA GLY A 236 5.35 -3.91 -5.63
C GLY A 236 5.54 -2.42 -5.33
N ARG A 237 6.01 -2.06 -4.13
CA ARG A 237 6.34 -0.66 -3.78
C ARG A 237 7.67 -0.20 -4.34
N VAL A 238 8.56 -1.09 -4.69
CA VAL A 238 9.80 -0.81 -5.40
C VAL A 238 9.69 -1.20 -6.88
N GLY A 239 10.69 -0.88 -7.68
CA GLY A 239 10.70 -1.18 -9.11
C GLY A 239 9.80 -0.25 -9.94
N ARG A 240 9.59 0.97 -9.49
CA ARG A 240 8.81 1.98 -10.21
C ARG A 240 9.67 2.95 -11.03
N GLY A 241 10.97 2.92 -10.83
CA GLY A 241 11.97 3.66 -11.58
C GLY A 241 12.74 2.77 -12.57
N GLU A 242 13.76 3.34 -13.21
CA GLU A 242 14.62 2.66 -14.21
C GLU A 242 15.73 1.81 -13.56
N LYS A 243 16.00 2.00 -12.26
CA LYS A 243 17.06 1.26 -11.55
C LYS A 243 16.65 -0.18 -11.29
N GLU A 244 17.63 -1.07 -11.31
CA GLU A 244 17.41 -2.44 -10.80
C GLU A 244 16.87 -2.39 -9.36
N SER A 245 15.90 -3.23 -9.09
CA SER A 245 15.20 -3.22 -7.82
C SER A 245 15.26 -4.57 -7.13
N PHE A 246 15.40 -4.52 -5.82
CA PHE A 246 15.64 -5.68 -4.98
C PHE A 246 14.59 -5.75 -3.86
N CYS A 247 14.11 -6.97 -3.59
CA CYS A 247 13.28 -7.26 -2.44
C CYS A 247 13.96 -8.36 -1.62
N ILE A 248 14.37 -8.03 -0.40
CA ILE A 248 15.08 -8.93 0.50
C ILE A 248 14.12 -9.35 1.61
N LEU A 249 13.84 -10.64 1.70
CA LEU A 249 12.99 -11.24 2.70
C LEU A 249 13.87 -11.81 3.82
N MET A 250 13.94 -11.10 4.95
CA MET A 250 14.65 -11.55 6.14
C MET A 250 13.81 -12.56 6.89
N HIS A 251 14.43 -13.63 7.36
CA HIS A 251 13.74 -14.70 8.08
C HIS A 251 14.60 -15.28 9.21
N ASN A 252 13.96 -15.91 10.18
CA ASN A 252 14.64 -16.67 11.22
C ASN A 252 15.27 -17.94 10.63
N ASP A 253 16.36 -18.43 11.28
CA ASP A 253 17.13 -19.57 10.78
C ASP A 253 16.31 -20.89 10.80
N SER A 254 15.25 -20.95 11.59
CA SER A 254 14.35 -22.10 11.71
C SER A 254 13.07 -21.89 10.88
N LEU A 255 13.17 -21.93 9.56
CA LEU A 255 11.96 -22.09 8.75
C LEU A 255 11.47 -23.53 8.89
N THR A 256 10.29 -23.72 9.49
CA THR A 256 9.59 -24.99 9.41
C THR A 256 9.07 -25.20 8.00
N ALA A 257 9.33 -26.38 7.42
CA ALA A 257 8.66 -26.77 6.19
C ALA A 257 7.15 -26.85 6.48
N VAL A 258 6.37 -26.02 5.79
CA VAL A 258 4.91 -26.12 5.77
C VAL A 258 4.52 -26.81 4.46
#